data_b487bdab4f41037af171ee847d18d206
#
_entry.id   b487bdab4f41037af171ee847d18d206
#
_cell.length_a   1.000
_cell.length_b   1.000
_cell.length_c   1.000
_cell.angle_alpha   90.00
_cell.angle_beta   90.00
_cell.angle_gamma   90.00
#
_symmetry.space_group_name_H-M   'P 1'
#
loop_
_entity.id
_entity.type
_entity.pdbx_description
1 polymer ?
#
loop_
_entity_poly.entity_id
_entity_poly.type
_entity_poly.pdbx_seq_one_letter_code
_entity_poly.pdbx_strand_id
1 'polypeptide(L)'
;MKEIIINKDEDDIIVALLENGKLVEEYDNINNAKTLEGNIYCGIVRNVLPNMQSAFVDIGESKNAFIHIKDIIPKISEVTGNKEKDYSKYKMKDFVKQKEPILVQIKKDKESLKGARVSKDISLVGRFCVLLINVNFITVSQKIESKEEKERLKNVANEILKKYEKDEKYGLILRTAASEKSKEEIERDIVE
;
A
#
# COMPACT_ATOMS: atom_id res chain seq x y z
N MET A 1 24.01 -27.52 9.68
CA MET A 1 22.56 -27.75 9.47
C MET A 1 21.84 -26.49 9.90
N LYS A 2 20.87 -25.99 9.08
CA LYS A 2 20.01 -24.86 9.43
C LYS A 2 18.64 -25.40 9.80
N GLU A 3 18.10 -24.92 10.89
CA GLU A 3 16.80 -25.31 11.42
C GLU A 3 15.98 -24.08 11.74
N ILE A 4 14.69 -24.09 11.40
CA ILE A 4 13.73 -23.06 11.78
C ILE A 4 12.76 -23.69 12.78
N ILE A 5 12.71 -23.15 13.98
CA ILE A 5 11.78 -23.55 15.03
C ILE A 5 10.69 -22.47 15.11
N ILE A 6 9.44 -22.89 15.04
CA ILE A 6 8.28 -22.02 15.21
C ILE A 6 7.53 -22.49 16.44
N ASN A 7 7.45 -21.64 17.45
CA ASN A 7 6.63 -21.85 18.62
C ASN A 7 5.44 -20.90 18.60
N LYS A 8 4.24 -21.43 18.80
CA LYS A 8 3.01 -20.65 18.90
C LYS A 8 2.33 -20.95 20.22
N ASP A 9 2.13 -19.93 21.04
CA ASP A 9 1.37 -20.00 22.28
C ASP A 9 0.28 -18.91 22.24
N GLU A 10 -0.99 -19.33 22.16
CA GLU A 10 -2.17 -18.47 21.99
C GLU A 10 -1.97 -17.42 20.87
N ASP A 11 -1.69 -16.17 21.25
CA ASP A 11 -1.47 -15.05 20.33
C ASP A 11 0.01 -14.76 20.06
N ASP A 12 0.93 -15.47 20.76
CA ASP A 12 2.36 -15.22 20.62
C ASP A 12 3.00 -16.24 19.67
N ILE A 13 3.79 -15.73 18.75
CA ILE A 13 4.57 -16.54 17.81
C ILE A 13 6.04 -16.15 17.94
N ILE A 14 6.87 -17.14 18.24
CA ILE A 14 8.32 -17.00 18.24
C ILE A 14 8.88 -17.85 17.12
N VAL A 15 9.71 -17.24 16.28
CA VAL A 15 10.44 -17.93 15.22
C VAL A 15 11.93 -17.84 15.50
N ALA A 16 12.60 -18.97 15.64
CA ALA A 16 14.04 -19.04 15.89
C ALA A 16 14.76 -19.72 14.72
N LEU A 17 15.84 -19.11 14.23
CA LEU A 17 16.77 -19.72 13.29
C LEU A 17 17.99 -20.27 14.05
N LEU A 18 18.22 -21.55 13.91
CA LEU A 18 19.41 -22.22 14.47
C LEU A 18 20.37 -22.59 13.34
N GLU A 19 21.66 -22.40 13.57
CA GLU A 19 22.74 -22.96 12.76
C GLU A 19 23.61 -23.88 13.62
N ASN A 20 23.68 -25.15 13.26
CA ASN A 20 24.41 -26.18 13.98
C ASN A 20 24.06 -26.23 15.49
N GLY A 21 22.75 -26.10 15.78
CA GLY A 21 22.21 -26.13 17.14
C GLY A 21 22.42 -24.84 17.96
N LYS A 22 22.93 -23.76 17.35
CA LYS A 22 23.08 -22.47 17.98
C LYS A 22 22.05 -21.49 17.43
N LEU A 23 21.42 -20.73 18.33
CA LEU A 23 20.51 -19.63 17.96
C LEU A 23 21.29 -18.54 17.23
N VAL A 24 20.83 -18.18 16.00
CA VAL A 24 21.42 -17.14 15.16
C VAL A 24 20.51 -15.95 15.07
N GLU A 25 19.20 -16.18 14.91
CA GLU A 25 18.19 -15.13 14.82
C GLU A 25 16.93 -15.57 15.57
N GLU A 26 16.27 -14.61 16.22
CA GLU A 26 15.00 -14.79 16.89
C GLU A 26 14.05 -13.66 16.51
N TYR A 27 12.84 -14.04 16.16
CA TYR A 27 11.75 -13.12 15.84
C TYR A 27 10.58 -13.43 16.77
N ASP A 28 10.12 -12.42 17.51
CA ASP A 28 8.92 -12.51 18.32
C ASP A 28 7.90 -11.44 17.91
N ASN A 29 6.62 -11.70 18.11
CA ASN A 29 5.57 -10.72 17.90
C ASN A 29 5.26 -9.88 19.14
N ILE A 30 5.86 -10.18 20.28
CA ILE A 30 5.67 -9.42 21.53
C ILE A 30 6.31 -8.05 21.42
N ASN A 31 7.48 -7.95 20.77
CA ASN A 31 8.22 -6.70 20.56
C ASN A 31 7.82 -5.97 19.28
N ASN A 32 7.13 -6.62 18.35
CA ASN A 32 6.51 -5.95 17.23
C ASN A 32 5.20 -5.29 17.71
N ALA A 33 5.30 -4.08 18.25
CA ALA A 33 4.14 -3.21 18.38
C ALA A 33 3.36 -3.30 17.07
N LYS A 34 2.07 -3.69 17.14
CA LYS A 34 1.21 -3.91 15.95
C LYS A 34 1.46 -2.75 14.98
N THR A 35 2.14 -3.04 13.88
CA THR A 35 2.38 -2.02 12.86
C THR A 35 1.04 -1.55 12.35
N LEU A 36 0.91 -0.24 12.20
CA LEU A 36 -0.26 0.38 11.60
C LEU A 36 -0.09 0.54 10.08
N GLU A 37 1.07 0.22 9.53
CA GLU A 37 1.33 0.31 8.09
C GLU A 37 0.31 -0.51 7.28
N GLY A 38 -0.22 0.12 6.23
CA GLY A 38 -1.27 -0.48 5.41
C GLY A 38 -2.69 -0.26 5.91
N ASN A 39 -2.90 0.09 7.18
CA ASN A 39 -4.23 0.38 7.71
C ASN A 39 -4.82 1.63 7.05
N ILE A 40 -6.14 1.62 6.87
CA ILE A 40 -6.91 2.70 6.23
C ILE A 40 -7.78 3.36 7.29
N TYR A 41 -7.76 4.70 7.29
CA TYR A 41 -8.50 5.52 8.24
C TYR A 41 -9.33 6.58 7.51
N CYS A 42 -10.53 6.83 8.01
CA CYS A 42 -11.27 8.04 7.72
C CYS A 42 -10.90 9.08 8.77
N GLY A 43 -9.91 9.91 8.45
CA GLY A 43 -9.41 10.94 9.36
C GLY A 43 -10.04 12.31 9.12
N ILE A 44 -9.75 13.26 10.03
CA ILE A 44 -10.17 14.65 9.92
C ILE A 44 -8.94 15.54 9.76
N VAL A 45 -8.92 16.39 8.75
CA VAL A 45 -7.85 17.38 8.54
C VAL A 45 -7.86 18.39 9.67
N ARG A 46 -6.82 18.42 10.51
CA ARG A 46 -6.70 19.36 11.64
C ARG A 46 -6.05 20.66 11.23
N ASN A 47 -4.88 20.60 10.62
CA ASN A 47 -4.13 21.80 10.20
C ASN A 47 -3.58 21.60 8.80
N VAL A 48 -3.67 22.65 7.98
CA VAL A 48 -3.01 22.71 6.68
C VAL A 48 -1.81 23.67 6.80
N LEU A 49 -0.65 23.22 6.34
CA LEU A 49 0.62 23.95 6.38
C LEU A 49 1.08 24.29 4.96
N PRO A 50 0.63 25.42 4.39
CA PRO A 50 0.88 25.75 2.97
C PRO A 50 2.37 25.84 2.63
N ASN A 51 3.18 26.44 3.52
CA ASN A 51 4.62 26.60 3.30
C ASN A 51 5.39 25.28 3.26
N MET A 52 4.87 24.24 3.92
CA MET A 52 5.43 22.87 3.93
C MET A 52 4.73 21.95 2.95
N GLN A 53 3.77 22.44 2.18
CA GLN A 53 2.92 21.64 1.28
C GLN A 53 2.41 20.36 1.94
N SER A 54 1.90 20.48 3.16
CA SER A 54 1.51 19.35 4.00
C SER A 54 0.30 19.65 4.87
N ALA A 55 -0.26 18.63 5.50
CA ALA A 55 -1.31 18.76 6.49
C ALA A 55 -1.14 17.73 7.62
N PHE A 56 -1.78 18.02 8.74
CA PHE A 56 -1.97 17.07 9.83
C PHE A 56 -3.39 16.53 9.82
N VAL A 57 -3.50 15.21 9.95
CA VAL A 57 -4.76 14.46 9.92
C VAL A 57 -4.92 13.73 11.24
N ASP A 58 -6.02 13.95 11.92
CA ASP A 58 -6.41 13.17 13.08
C ASP A 58 -7.03 11.86 12.61
N ILE A 59 -6.43 10.76 12.96
CA ILE A 59 -6.85 9.40 12.63
C ILE A 59 -7.31 8.61 13.87
N GLY A 60 -7.51 9.30 15.02
CA GLY A 60 -7.87 8.67 16.29
C GLY A 60 -6.68 8.14 17.09
N GLU A 61 -5.45 8.29 16.58
CA GLU A 61 -4.23 7.93 17.28
C GLU A 61 -3.76 9.05 18.23
N SER A 62 -2.85 8.73 19.16
CA SER A 62 -2.30 9.68 20.14
C SER A 62 -1.63 10.91 19.51
N LYS A 63 -1.21 10.79 18.26
CA LYS A 63 -0.60 11.87 17.47
C LYS A 63 -1.23 11.97 16.11
N ASN A 64 -1.46 13.20 15.65
CA ASN A 64 -1.96 13.43 14.29
C ASN A 64 -0.97 12.87 13.26
N ALA A 65 -1.53 12.19 12.26
CA ALA A 65 -0.77 11.72 11.12
C ALA A 65 -0.35 12.88 10.22
N PHE A 66 0.73 12.70 9.49
CA PHE A 66 1.29 13.68 8.56
C PHE A 66 1.04 13.24 7.11
N ILE A 67 0.54 14.14 6.29
CA ILE A 67 0.39 13.94 4.85
C ILE A 67 1.09 15.07 4.08
N HIS A 68 1.90 14.71 3.09
CA HIS A 68 2.55 15.66 2.20
C HIS A 68 1.84 15.68 0.85
N ILE A 69 1.94 16.79 0.10
CA ILE A 69 1.29 16.94 -1.22
C ILE A 69 1.66 15.81 -2.20
N LYS A 70 2.87 15.30 -2.12
CA LYS A 70 3.33 14.12 -2.89
C LYS A 70 2.58 12.83 -2.58
N ASP A 71 1.95 12.76 -1.40
CA ASP A 71 1.16 11.61 -0.95
C ASP A 71 -0.35 11.81 -1.18
N ILE A 72 -0.74 12.95 -1.79
CA ILE A 72 -2.11 13.26 -2.20
C ILE A 72 -2.28 13.12 -3.71
N ILE A 73 -1.28 13.55 -4.47
CA ILE A 73 -1.31 13.50 -5.93
C ILE A 73 -0.93 12.09 -6.39
N PRO A 74 -1.80 11.39 -7.12
CA PRO A 74 -1.53 10.01 -7.54
C PRO A 74 -0.19 9.85 -8.25
N LYS A 75 0.60 8.86 -7.81
CA LYS A 75 1.95 8.56 -8.31
C LYS A 75 1.97 7.72 -9.58
N ILE A 76 0.96 7.81 -10.43
CA ILE A 76 0.88 7.02 -11.68
C ILE A 76 2.16 7.15 -12.51
N SER A 77 2.79 8.34 -12.51
CA SER A 77 4.02 8.60 -13.27
C SER A 77 5.23 7.82 -12.75
N GLU A 78 5.31 7.54 -11.44
CA GLU A 78 6.41 6.76 -10.87
C GLU A 78 6.32 5.28 -11.26
N VAL A 79 5.11 4.76 -11.43
CA VAL A 79 4.88 3.35 -11.80
C VAL A 79 5.02 3.13 -13.31
N THR A 80 4.75 4.16 -14.12
CA THR A 80 4.84 4.09 -15.60
C THR A 80 6.20 4.47 -16.16
N GLY A 81 7.17 4.87 -15.31
CA GLY A 81 8.48 5.34 -15.76
C GLY A 81 8.46 6.70 -16.45
N ASN A 82 7.35 7.43 -16.38
CA ASN A 82 7.25 8.79 -16.91
C ASN A 82 7.90 9.80 -15.95
N LYS A 83 8.38 10.93 -16.52
CA LYS A 83 9.11 11.99 -15.81
C LYS A 83 8.46 12.38 -14.49
N GLU A 84 9.31 12.66 -13.48
CA GLU A 84 8.88 13.21 -12.18
C GLU A 84 7.85 14.34 -12.37
N LYS A 85 6.74 14.24 -11.64
CA LYS A 85 5.75 15.32 -11.61
C LYS A 85 6.35 16.55 -10.95
N ASP A 86 6.21 17.69 -11.61
CA ASP A 86 6.54 18.97 -10.99
C ASP A 86 5.45 19.33 -9.95
N TYR A 87 5.71 18.99 -8.70
CA TYR A 87 4.81 19.26 -7.58
C TYR A 87 4.71 20.74 -7.22
N SER A 88 5.59 21.62 -7.74
CA SER A 88 5.59 23.07 -7.46
C SER A 88 4.31 23.78 -7.95
N LYS A 89 3.65 23.19 -8.95
CA LYS A 89 2.40 23.73 -9.55
C LYS A 89 1.17 23.51 -8.69
N TYR A 90 1.25 22.65 -7.68
CA TYR A 90 0.12 22.28 -6.84
C TYR A 90 0.23 22.91 -5.45
N LYS A 91 -0.89 23.27 -4.87
CA LYS A 91 -0.96 23.82 -3.52
C LYS A 91 -1.79 22.90 -2.66
N MET A 92 -1.29 22.59 -1.46
CA MET A 92 -1.95 21.69 -0.51
C MET A 92 -3.42 22.06 -0.27
N LYS A 93 -3.72 23.36 -0.16
CA LYS A 93 -5.07 23.90 0.07
C LYS A 93 -6.09 23.59 -1.04
N ASP A 94 -5.61 23.24 -2.24
CA ASP A 94 -6.49 22.92 -3.37
C ASP A 94 -7.01 21.46 -3.26
N PHE A 95 -6.40 20.64 -2.42
CA PHE A 95 -6.72 19.21 -2.25
C PHE A 95 -7.36 18.87 -0.92
N VAL A 96 -7.10 19.65 0.12
CA VAL A 96 -7.60 19.41 1.47
C VAL A 96 -7.95 20.72 2.16
N LYS A 97 -9.04 20.71 2.92
CA LYS A 97 -9.44 21.82 3.76
C LYS A 97 -9.54 21.39 5.22
N GLN A 98 -9.27 22.33 6.09
CA GLN A 98 -9.36 22.07 7.54
C GLN A 98 -10.79 21.67 7.94
N LYS A 99 -10.90 20.69 8.84
CA LYS A 99 -12.13 20.08 9.35
C LYS A 99 -12.87 19.16 8.35
N GLU A 100 -12.37 18.99 7.11
CA GLU A 100 -12.95 18.03 6.17
C GLU A 100 -12.45 16.60 6.48
N PRO A 101 -13.32 15.59 6.25
CA PRO A 101 -12.91 14.19 6.32
C PRO A 101 -11.99 13.84 5.14
N ILE A 102 -11.05 12.93 5.40
CA ILE A 102 -10.12 12.43 4.37
C ILE A 102 -9.86 10.95 4.60
N LEU A 103 -10.00 10.15 3.54
CA LEU A 103 -9.63 8.75 3.55
C LEU A 103 -8.13 8.64 3.27
N VAL A 104 -7.40 7.97 4.17
CA VAL A 104 -5.94 7.84 4.11
C VAL A 104 -5.48 6.45 4.51
N GLN A 105 -4.36 6.02 3.93
CA GLN A 105 -3.66 4.79 4.29
C GLN A 105 -2.31 5.12 4.93
N ILE A 106 -1.95 4.41 6.00
CA ILE A 106 -0.65 4.57 6.64
C ILE A 106 0.42 3.97 5.71
N LYS A 107 1.41 4.79 5.37
CA LYS A 107 2.59 4.42 4.57
C LYS A 107 3.82 4.17 5.43
N LYS A 108 3.88 4.79 6.60
CA LYS A 108 4.95 4.60 7.58
C LYS A 108 4.38 4.82 8.97
N ASP A 109 4.73 3.94 9.87
CA ASP A 109 4.28 4.00 11.25
C ASP A 109 4.81 5.23 12.00
N LYS A 110 4.24 5.50 13.15
CA LYS A 110 4.71 6.56 14.06
C LYS A 110 6.12 6.26 14.55
N GLU A 111 6.96 7.29 14.57
CA GLU A 111 8.31 7.21 15.11
C GLU A 111 8.42 8.13 16.33
N SER A 112 8.80 7.58 17.49
CA SER A 112 9.07 8.35 18.72
C SER A 112 8.19 9.59 18.93
N LEU A 113 8.62 10.74 18.44
CA LEU A 113 7.96 12.04 18.61
C LEU A 113 7.06 12.42 17.42
N LYS A 114 7.09 11.68 16.29
CA LYS A 114 6.35 11.99 15.06
C LYS A 114 5.12 11.09 14.94
N GLY A 115 4.01 11.64 14.41
CA GLY A 115 2.85 10.85 13.99
C GLY A 115 3.15 10.04 12.73
N ALA A 116 2.26 9.08 12.43
CA ALA A 116 2.35 8.25 11.24
C ALA A 116 2.34 9.10 9.95
N ARG A 117 3.02 8.63 8.91
CA ARG A 117 2.91 9.21 7.57
C ARG A 117 1.80 8.51 6.80
N VAL A 118 0.90 9.29 6.21
CA VAL A 118 -0.25 8.77 5.48
C VAL A 118 -0.29 9.26 4.04
N SER A 119 -1.06 8.57 3.20
CA SER A 119 -1.27 8.88 1.78
C SER A 119 -2.74 8.75 1.40
N LYS A 120 -3.20 9.50 0.41
CA LYS A 120 -4.48 9.28 -0.29
C LYS A 120 -4.41 8.14 -1.32
N ASP A 121 -3.20 7.72 -1.71
CA ASP A 121 -3.01 6.56 -2.57
C ASP A 121 -3.29 5.30 -1.76
N ILE A 122 -4.51 4.79 -1.86
CA ILE A 122 -4.93 3.56 -1.18
C ILE A 122 -4.60 2.38 -2.07
N SER A 123 -3.89 1.41 -1.49
CA SER A 123 -3.51 0.17 -2.16
C SER A 123 -3.85 -1.03 -1.28
N LEU A 124 -4.58 -1.99 -1.85
CA LEU A 124 -4.91 -3.25 -1.20
C LEU A 124 -4.04 -4.34 -1.82
N VAL A 125 -3.23 -4.98 -0.98
CA VAL A 125 -2.22 -5.95 -1.43
C VAL A 125 -2.78 -7.34 -1.30
N GLY A 126 -3.05 -7.97 -2.46
CA GLY A 126 -3.40 -9.38 -2.57
C GLY A 126 -2.18 -10.26 -2.88
N ARG A 127 -2.43 -11.55 -3.08
CA ARG A 127 -1.41 -12.55 -3.42
C ARG A 127 -0.89 -12.35 -4.84
N PHE A 128 -1.79 -12.17 -5.81
CA PHE A 128 -1.51 -12.10 -7.24
C PHE A 128 -1.48 -10.67 -7.76
N CYS A 129 -2.16 -9.75 -7.10
CA CYS A 129 -2.25 -8.37 -7.54
C CYS A 129 -2.20 -7.37 -6.38
N VAL A 130 -2.05 -6.10 -6.73
CA VAL A 130 -2.31 -4.95 -5.86
C VAL A 130 -3.39 -4.12 -6.50
N LEU A 131 -4.51 -3.97 -5.80
CA LEU A 131 -5.60 -3.10 -6.20
C LEU A 131 -5.31 -1.67 -5.76
N LEU A 132 -5.44 -0.72 -6.67
CA LEU A 132 -5.26 0.70 -6.43
C LEU A 132 -6.61 1.41 -6.55
N ILE A 133 -6.96 2.23 -5.58
CA ILE A 133 -8.23 2.97 -5.55
C ILE A 133 -8.04 4.36 -6.15
N ASN A 134 -9.04 4.84 -6.90
CA ASN A 134 -9.06 6.15 -7.58
C ASN A 134 -7.96 6.33 -8.64
N VAL A 135 -7.51 5.24 -9.24
CA VAL A 135 -6.44 5.25 -10.26
C VAL A 135 -6.89 4.40 -11.43
N ASN A 136 -6.81 4.92 -12.64
CA ASN A 136 -7.05 4.13 -13.85
C ASN A 136 -5.71 3.72 -14.46
N PHE A 137 -5.20 2.57 -14.06
CA PHE A 137 -3.88 2.12 -14.46
C PHE A 137 -3.71 0.60 -14.29
N ILE A 138 -3.21 -0.08 -15.32
CA ILE A 138 -2.88 -1.50 -15.27
C ILE A 138 -1.42 -1.69 -15.64
N THR A 139 -0.69 -2.40 -14.79
CA THR A 139 0.69 -2.81 -15.07
C THR A 139 0.95 -4.23 -14.61
N VAL A 140 2.02 -4.80 -15.13
CA VAL A 140 2.49 -6.16 -14.81
C VAL A 140 3.92 -6.08 -14.31
N SER A 141 4.26 -6.89 -13.33
CA SER A 141 5.60 -6.98 -12.75
C SER A 141 6.68 -7.09 -13.86
N GLN A 142 7.70 -6.27 -13.75
CA GLN A 142 8.83 -6.31 -14.68
C GLN A 142 9.61 -7.62 -14.60
N LYS A 143 9.52 -8.34 -13.49
CA LYS A 143 10.16 -9.65 -13.27
C LYS A 143 9.54 -10.78 -14.12
N ILE A 144 8.37 -10.60 -14.71
CA ILE A 144 7.82 -11.52 -15.71
C ILE A 144 8.52 -11.19 -17.04
N GLU A 145 9.27 -12.12 -17.60
CA GLU A 145 10.08 -11.86 -18.80
C GLU A 145 9.28 -12.02 -20.10
N SER A 146 8.36 -13.02 -20.15
CA SER A 146 7.56 -13.29 -21.35
C SER A 146 6.64 -12.12 -21.69
N LYS A 147 6.75 -11.63 -22.91
CA LYS A 147 5.90 -10.57 -23.45
C LYS A 147 4.46 -11.04 -23.63
N GLU A 148 4.30 -12.29 -24.08
CA GLU A 148 3.00 -12.94 -24.28
C GLU A 148 2.25 -13.03 -22.95
N GLU A 149 2.93 -13.45 -21.88
CA GLU A 149 2.34 -13.55 -20.55
C GLU A 149 1.98 -12.17 -19.97
N LYS A 150 2.83 -11.16 -20.17
CA LYS A 150 2.50 -9.78 -19.78
C LYS A 150 1.23 -9.28 -20.48
N GLU A 151 1.11 -9.57 -21.78
CA GLU A 151 -0.06 -9.13 -22.54
C GLU A 151 -1.32 -9.90 -22.11
N ARG A 152 -1.21 -11.22 -21.90
CA ARG A 152 -2.29 -12.05 -21.37
C ARG A 152 -2.80 -11.50 -20.02
N LEU A 153 -1.89 -11.23 -19.09
CA LEU A 153 -2.23 -10.70 -17.76
C LEU A 153 -2.88 -9.31 -17.82
N LYS A 154 -2.42 -8.43 -18.72
CA LYS A 154 -3.07 -7.13 -18.92
C LYS A 154 -4.50 -7.28 -19.45
N ASN A 155 -4.71 -8.19 -20.39
CA ASN A 155 -6.05 -8.45 -20.94
C ASN A 155 -6.97 -9.01 -19.87
N VAL A 156 -6.51 -9.97 -19.08
CA VAL A 156 -7.26 -10.51 -17.92
C VAL A 156 -7.62 -9.39 -16.92
N ALA A 157 -6.66 -8.54 -16.57
CA ALA A 157 -6.90 -7.43 -15.66
C ALA A 157 -7.93 -6.43 -16.20
N ASN A 158 -7.86 -6.09 -17.51
CA ASN A 158 -8.82 -5.21 -18.15
C ASN A 158 -10.25 -5.81 -18.14
N GLU A 159 -10.37 -7.11 -18.41
CA GLU A 159 -11.67 -7.79 -18.40
C GLU A 159 -12.28 -7.82 -16.99
N ILE A 160 -11.44 -8.09 -15.96
CA ILE A 160 -11.90 -8.10 -14.57
C ILE A 160 -12.35 -6.69 -14.16
N LEU A 161 -11.52 -5.66 -14.38
CA LEU A 161 -11.85 -4.30 -13.97
C LEU A 161 -13.13 -3.80 -14.65
N LYS A 162 -13.34 -4.05 -15.95
CA LYS A 162 -14.58 -3.69 -16.67
C LYS A 162 -15.84 -4.25 -16.04
N LYS A 163 -15.74 -5.40 -15.38
CA LYS A 163 -16.89 -6.02 -14.69
C LYS A 163 -17.30 -5.24 -13.43
N TYR A 164 -16.34 -4.60 -12.76
CA TYR A 164 -16.52 -3.92 -11.47
C TYR A 164 -16.50 -2.39 -11.59
N GLU A 165 -16.02 -1.83 -12.70
CA GLU A 165 -16.02 -0.39 -12.97
C GLU A 165 -17.45 0.10 -13.18
N LYS A 166 -18.00 0.82 -12.18
CA LYS A 166 -19.27 1.56 -12.33
C LYS A 166 -18.99 3.07 -12.34
N ASP A 167 -18.74 3.63 -11.15
CA ASP A 167 -18.48 5.07 -10.97
C ASP A 167 -17.08 5.34 -10.44
N GLU A 168 -16.36 4.31 -9.98
CA GLU A 168 -15.03 4.42 -9.39
C GLU A 168 -13.96 3.90 -10.35
N LYS A 169 -12.79 4.51 -10.27
CA LYS A 169 -11.62 4.10 -11.06
C LYS A 169 -10.74 3.20 -10.23
N TYR A 170 -10.39 2.06 -10.79
CA TYR A 170 -9.46 1.12 -10.17
C TYR A 170 -8.23 0.91 -11.04
N GLY A 171 -7.09 0.70 -10.40
CA GLY A 171 -5.88 0.24 -11.06
C GLY A 171 -5.46 -1.12 -10.53
N LEU A 172 -4.70 -1.86 -11.34
CA LEU A 172 -4.13 -3.14 -10.94
C LEU A 172 -2.66 -3.21 -11.26
N ILE A 173 -1.90 -3.72 -10.29
CA ILE A 173 -0.52 -4.14 -10.48
C ILE A 173 -0.47 -5.65 -10.36
N LEU A 174 -0.29 -6.37 -11.47
CA LEU A 174 -0.15 -7.82 -11.47
C LEU A 174 1.24 -8.18 -10.97
N ARG A 175 1.31 -9.00 -9.91
CA ARG A 175 2.57 -9.44 -9.30
C ARG A 175 3.14 -10.63 -10.07
N THR A 176 4.40 -10.96 -9.80
CA THR A 176 5.06 -12.14 -10.40
C THR A 176 4.30 -13.44 -10.11
N ALA A 177 3.66 -13.52 -8.94
CA ALA A 177 2.85 -14.67 -8.54
C ALA A 177 1.57 -14.86 -9.38
N ALA A 178 1.16 -13.85 -10.19
CA ALA A 178 0.04 -13.95 -11.11
C ALA A 178 0.40 -14.72 -12.40
N SER A 179 1.69 -14.96 -12.66
CA SER A 179 2.11 -15.73 -13.83
C SER A 179 1.49 -17.12 -13.84
N GLU A 180 0.98 -17.54 -15.01
CA GLU A 180 0.30 -18.81 -15.25
C GLU A 180 -1.00 -19.02 -14.46
N LYS A 181 -1.48 -17.99 -13.73
CA LYS A 181 -2.75 -18.05 -13.02
C LYS A 181 -3.93 -17.82 -13.93
N SER A 182 -5.04 -18.51 -13.63
CA SER A 182 -6.30 -18.33 -14.37
C SER A 182 -6.93 -16.97 -14.04
N LYS A 183 -7.86 -16.55 -14.89
CA LYS A 183 -8.65 -15.33 -14.67
C LYS A 183 -9.43 -15.42 -13.35
N GLU A 184 -10.01 -16.57 -13.07
CA GLU A 184 -10.83 -16.83 -11.89
C GLU A 184 -10.00 -16.76 -10.60
N GLU A 185 -8.74 -17.25 -10.63
CA GLU A 185 -7.83 -17.15 -9.48
C GLU A 185 -7.48 -15.69 -9.20
N ILE A 186 -7.16 -14.90 -10.25
CA ILE A 186 -6.84 -13.48 -10.13
C ILE A 186 -8.07 -12.66 -9.68
N GLU A 187 -9.24 -12.94 -10.25
CA GLU A 187 -10.49 -12.26 -9.88
C GLU A 187 -10.85 -12.51 -8.42
N ARG A 188 -10.66 -13.74 -7.93
CA ARG A 188 -10.90 -14.07 -6.52
C ARG A 188 -10.01 -13.26 -5.59
N ASP A 189 -8.73 -13.13 -5.91
CA ASP A 189 -7.75 -12.32 -5.14
C ASP A 189 -8.12 -10.83 -5.05
N ILE A 190 -8.90 -10.34 -6.02
CA ILE A 190 -9.35 -8.94 -6.06
C ILE A 190 -10.61 -8.73 -5.21
N VAL A 191 -11.46 -9.76 -5.11
CA VAL A 191 -12.78 -9.67 -4.47
C VAL A 191 -12.74 -10.04 -2.99
N GLU A 192 -11.81 -10.89 -2.59
CA GLU A 192 -11.54 -11.25 -1.18
C GLU A 192 -10.84 -10.11 -0.43
#